data_fd96ac76c330588dc5c4f153e727c5f0
#
_entry.id   fd96ac76c330588dc5c4f153e727c5f0
#
_cell.length_a   1.000
_cell.length_b   1.000
_cell.length_c   1.000
_cell.angle_alpha   90.00
_cell.angle_beta   90.00
_cell.angle_gamma   90.00
#
_symmetry.space_group_name_H-M   'P 1'
#
loop_
_entity.id
_entity.type
_entity.pdbx_description
1 polymer ?
#
loop_
_entity_poly.entity_id
_entity_poly.type
_entity_poly.pdbx_seq_one_letter_code
_entity_poly.pdbx_strand_id
1 'polypeptide(L)' 'MPRKIRELLRDLKATGYYEIPGGKGSHRKLVHPRYRGAVTLSGKLGEDAKAYQEKQVRQAIEEVQQ' A
#
# COMPACT_ATOMS: atom_id res chain seq x y z
N MET A 1 -5.89 -8.80 -15.19
CA MET A 1 -6.94 -8.47 -14.21
C MET A 1 -6.40 -7.54 -13.14
N PRO A 2 -7.17 -6.52 -12.74
CA PRO A 2 -6.69 -5.63 -11.70
C PRO A 2 -6.61 -6.36 -10.36
N ARG A 3 -5.68 -5.94 -9.54
CA ARG A 3 -5.53 -6.51 -8.21
C ARG A 3 -6.50 -5.81 -7.26
N LYS A 4 -6.87 -6.50 -6.20
CA LYS A 4 -7.72 -5.91 -5.18
C LYS A 4 -6.89 -5.10 -4.18
N ILE A 5 -7.52 -4.09 -3.58
CA ILE A 5 -6.84 -3.28 -2.57
C ILE A 5 -6.27 -4.15 -1.44
N ARG A 6 -7.02 -5.17 -1.00
CA ARG A 6 -6.52 -6.06 0.05
C ARG A 6 -5.26 -6.81 -0.35
N GLU A 7 -5.09 -7.10 -1.65
CA GLU A 7 -3.90 -7.77 -2.13
C GLU A 7 -2.68 -6.86 -2.08
N LEU A 8 -2.87 -5.59 -2.43
CA LEU A 8 -1.79 -4.61 -2.32
C LEU A 8 -1.36 -4.43 -0.87
N LEU A 9 -2.33 -4.37 0.04
CA LEU A 9 -2.04 -4.26 1.47
C LEU A 9 -1.26 -5.48 1.95
N ARG A 10 -1.67 -6.67 1.53
CA ARG A 10 -0.98 -7.89 1.91
C ARG A 10 0.47 -7.88 1.45
N ASP A 11 0.70 -7.45 0.21
CA ASP A 11 2.04 -7.40 -0.34
C ASP A 11 2.92 -6.39 0.41
N LEU A 12 2.37 -5.23 0.74
CA LEU A 12 3.09 -4.23 1.52
C LEU A 12 3.46 -4.78 2.90
N LYS A 13 2.51 -5.39 3.58
CA LYS A 13 2.75 -5.94 4.92
C LYS A 13 3.78 -7.07 4.89
N ALA A 14 3.74 -7.89 3.84
CA ALA A 14 4.72 -8.97 3.68
C ALA A 14 6.14 -8.43 3.49
N THR A 15 6.27 -7.20 3.00
CA THR A 15 7.56 -6.55 2.78
C THR A 15 8.05 -5.80 4.03
N GLY A 16 7.21 -5.70 5.06
CA GLY A 16 7.58 -5.03 6.30
C GLY A 16 6.90 -3.70 6.54
N TYR A 17 6.01 -3.29 5.63
CA TYR A 17 5.21 -2.10 5.87
C TYR A 17 4.17 -2.38 6.96
N TYR A 18 3.84 -1.36 7.72
CA TYR A 18 2.78 -1.47 8.72
C TYR A 18 1.86 -0.27 8.66
N GLU A 19 0.62 -0.52 9.00
CA GLU A 19 -0.42 0.50 8.94
C GLU A 19 -0.37 1.38 10.18
N ILE A 20 -0.49 2.70 9.99
CA ILE A 20 -0.51 3.64 11.11
C ILE A 20 -1.85 4.36 11.13
N PRO A 21 -2.30 4.84 12.32
CA PRO A 21 -3.51 5.62 12.40
C PRO A 21 -3.34 6.97 11.69
N GLY A 22 -4.45 7.57 11.27
CA GLY A 22 -4.44 8.87 10.65
C GLY A 22 -5.22 8.95 9.35
N GLY A 23 -5.60 7.80 8.79
CA GLY A 23 -6.48 7.80 7.64
C GLY A 23 -7.93 7.98 8.05
N LYS A 24 -8.73 8.55 7.17
CA LYS A 24 -10.17 8.69 7.39
C LYS A 24 -10.91 7.79 6.44
N GLY A 25 -11.97 7.14 6.94
CA GLY A 25 -12.80 6.28 6.12
C GLY A 25 -11.99 5.13 5.55
N SER A 26 -11.99 5.01 4.23
CA SER A 26 -11.29 3.92 3.55
C SER A 26 -9.82 4.22 3.25
N HIS A 27 -9.31 5.36 3.70
CA HIS A 27 -7.90 5.70 3.48
C HIS A 27 -7.02 4.98 4.49
N ARG A 28 -5.97 4.33 3.99
CA ARG A 28 -5.02 3.58 4.81
C ARG A 28 -3.62 4.10 4.54
N LYS A 29 -2.87 4.28 5.63
CA LYS A 29 -1.53 4.83 5.54
C LYS A 29 -0.54 3.79 6.06
N LEU A 30 0.46 3.46 5.25
CA LEU A 30 1.44 2.44 5.59
C LEU A 30 2.84 3.03 5.54
N VAL A 31 3.68 2.63 6.49
CA VAL A 31 5.05 3.13 6.59
C VAL A 31 6.01 1.96 6.74
N HIS A 32 7.27 2.24 6.44
CA HIS A 32 8.36 1.27 6.55
C HIS A 32 9.60 2.01 7.00
N PRO A 33 10.42 1.43 7.90
CA PRO A 33 11.62 2.12 8.41
C PRO A 33 12.60 2.54 7.31
N ARG A 34 12.62 1.82 6.20
CA ARG A 34 13.54 2.09 5.10
C ARG A 34 12.91 2.90 3.96
N TYR A 35 11.64 3.25 4.08
CA TYR A 35 10.94 4.00 3.06
C TYR A 35 10.68 5.41 3.56
N ARG A 36 11.06 6.39 2.76
CA ARG A 36 10.86 7.79 3.11
C ARG A 36 9.41 8.17 2.80
N GLY A 37 8.67 8.63 3.79
CA GLY A 37 7.28 9.00 3.63
C GLY A 37 6.35 7.83 3.89
N ALA A 38 5.18 7.85 3.27
CA ALA A 38 4.16 6.84 3.51
C ALA A 38 3.46 6.48 2.21
N VAL A 39 2.93 5.25 2.17
CA VAL A 39 2.09 4.80 1.06
C VAL A 39 0.64 4.93 1.52
N THR A 40 -0.14 5.70 0.78
CA THR A 40 -1.56 5.89 1.09
C THR A 40 -2.40 5.14 0.07
N LEU A 41 -3.24 4.24 0.54
CA LEU A 41 -4.17 3.51 -0.31
C LEU A 41 -5.59 3.88 0.07
N SER A 42 -6.38 4.26 -0.92
CA SER A 42 -7.80 4.56 -0.74
C SER A 42 -8.63 3.49 -1.42
N GLY A 43 -9.84 3.28 -0.90
CA GLY A 43 -10.76 2.30 -1.43
C GLY A 43 -11.01 1.18 -0.45
N LYS A 44 -12.12 0.48 -0.68
CA LYS A 44 -12.49 -0.66 0.16
C LYS A 44 -11.63 -1.86 -0.20
N LEU A 45 -11.48 -2.77 0.76
CA LEU A 45 -10.60 -3.94 0.57
C LEU A 45 -10.96 -4.78 -0.64
N GLY A 46 -12.24 -4.89 -0.94
CA GLY A 46 -12.70 -5.70 -2.08
C GLY A 46 -12.73 -4.97 -3.41
N GLU A 47 -12.39 -3.69 -3.44
CA GLU A 47 -12.37 -2.93 -4.68
C GLU A 47 -11.13 -3.24 -5.50
N ASP A 48 -11.27 -3.10 -6.81
CA ASP A 48 -10.14 -3.22 -7.72
C ASP A 48 -9.22 -2.02 -7.55
N ALA A 49 -7.92 -2.28 -7.48
CA ALA A 49 -6.94 -1.22 -7.41
C ALA A 49 -6.84 -0.52 -8.76
N LYS A 50 -6.57 0.77 -8.73
CA LYS A 50 -6.31 1.55 -9.93
C LYS A 50 -4.86 1.36 -10.35
N ALA A 51 -4.60 1.59 -11.64
CA ALA A 51 -3.27 1.39 -12.18
C ALA A 51 -2.20 2.17 -11.42
N TYR A 52 -2.49 3.42 -11.05
CA TYR A 52 -1.50 4.22 -10.34
C TYR A 52 -1.22 3.66 -8.94
N GLN A 53 -2.23 3.03 -8.32
CA GLN A 53 -2.05 2.42 -7.01
C GLN A 53 -1.14 1.20 -7.10
N GLU A 54 -1.35 0.37 -8.12
CA GLU A 54 -0.48 -0.79 -8.32
C GLU A 54 0.96 -0.37 -8.56
N LYS A 55 1.15 0.67 -9.36
CA LYS A 55 2.49 1.18 -9.65
C LYS A 55 3.15 1.74 -8.39
N GLN A 56 2.39 2.50 -7.62
CA GLN A 56 2.90 3.10 -6.39
C GLN A 56 3.35 2.02 -5.39
N VAL A 57 2.54 0.99 -5.22
CA VAL A 57 2.86 -0.10 -4.30
C VAL A 57 4.09 -0.86 -4.78
N ARG A 58 4.17 -1.15 -6.08
CA ARG A 58 5.33 -1.85 -6.62
C ARG A 58 6.62 -1.06 -6.39
N GLN A 59 6.58 0.25 -6.64
CA GLN A 59 7.76 1.09 -6.42
C GLN A 59 8.15 1.13 -4.95
N ALA A 60 7.17 1.21 -4.07
CA ALA A 60 7.44 1.24 -2.63
C ALA A 60 8.08 -0.07 -2.16
N ILE A 61 7.63 -1.19 -2.69
CA ILE A 61 8.21 -2.49 -2.35
C ILE A 61 9.64 -2.60 -2.88
N GLU A 62 9.86 -2.18 -4.12
CA GLU A 62 11.20 -2.24 -4.71
C GLU A 62 12.20 -1.41 -3.92
N GLU A 63 11.80 -0.24 -3.44
CA GLU A 63 12.71 0.63 -2.71
C GLU A 63 13.23 0.01 -1.42
N VAL A 64 12.41 -0.74 -0.71
CA VAL A 64 12.82 -1.31 0.57
C VAL A 64 13.47 -2.68 0.42
N GLN A 65 13.44 -3.26 -0.76
CA GLN A 65 14.09 -4.53 -1.03
C GLN A 65 15.53 -4.38 -1.52
N GLN A 66 15.95 -3.18 -1.78
CA GLN A 66 17.31 -2.93 -2.24
C GLN A 66 18.31 -2.90 -1.10
#